data_37b21d163fed43dae5372fa8e628598e
#
_entry.id   37b21d163fed43dae5372fa8e628598e
#
_cell.length_a   1.000
_cell.length_b   1.000
_cell.length_c   1.000
_cell.angle_alpha   90.00
_cell.angle_beta   90.00
_cell.angle_gamma   90.00
#
_symmetry.space_group_name_H-M   'P 1'
#
loop_
_entity.id
_entity.type
_entity.pdbx_description
1 polymer ?
#
loop_
_entity_poly.entity_id
_entity_poly.type
_entity_poly.pdbx_seq_one_letter_code
_entity_poly.pdbx_strand_id
1 'polypeptide(L)'
;MEFDFSEEQRAIADMASSVFADYCNDDQIRAFWDSGKSHDEALWKQLAETGLLGLIVPEADGGSGLGITELMLALEQQGRYLAPAPLWRQQLAAAALAKFAPAAKSAWLEKLVAGTALATLSLDGLFASRGLDLAFRMNQLVVR
;
A
#
# COMPACT_ATOMS: atom_id res chain seq x y z
N MET A 1 30.23 -9.03 4.48
CA MET A 1 28.96 -8.28 4.38
C MET A 1 28.15 -9.03 3.35
N GLU A 2 27.11 -9.74 3.79
CA GLU A 2 26.22 -10.44 2.87
C GLU A 2 25.21 -9.42 2.33
N PHE A 3 25.18 -9.27 1.01
CA PHE A 3 24.23 -8.39 0.30
C PHE A 3 23.03 -9.18 -0.24
N ASP A 4 22.74 -10.34 0.35
CA ASP A 4 21.63 -11.20 -0.06
C ASP A 4 20.39 -10.97 0.82
N PHE A 5 19.21 -11.16 0.22
CA PHE A 5 17.95 -11.06 0.95
C PHE A 5 17.76 -12.30 1.82
N SER A 6 17.13 -12.10 2.99
CA SER A 6 16.74 -13.20 3.87
C SER A 6 15.67 -14.08 3.21
N GLU A 7 15.46 -15.28 3.74
CA GLU A 7 14.38 -16.17 3.28
C GLU A 7 13.01 -15.52 3.44
N GLU A 8 12.78 -14.79 4.53
CA GLU A 8 11.54 -14.05 4.77
C GLU A 8 11.33 -12.94 3.73
N GLN A 9 12.39 -12.19 3.40
CA GLN A 9 12.34 -11.16 2.38
C GLN A 9 12.02 -11.72 0.99
N ARG A 10 12.63 -12.86 0.64
CA ARG A 10 12.32 -13.56 -0.61
C ARG A 10 10.88 -14.07 -0.62
N ALA A 11 10.39 -14.61 0.49
CA ALA A 11 9.00 -15.07 0.60
C ALA A 11 7.98 -13.93 0.36
N ILE A 12 8.26 -12.71 0.84
CA ILE A 12 7.43 -11.52 0.55
C ILE A 12 7.45 -11.18 -0.94
N ALA A 13 8.63 -11.19 -1.56
CA ALA A 13 8.75 -10.93 -3.00
C ALA A 13 8.00 -11.97 -3.83
N ASP A 14 8.13 -13.25 -3.48
CA ASP A 14 7.46 -14.36 -4.16
C ASP A 14 5.93 -14.30 -4.01
N MET A 15 5.46 -13.99 -2.80
CA MET A 15 4.03 -13.78 -2.53
C MET A 15 3.47 -12.61 -3.36
N ALA A 16 4.16 -11.47 -3.37
CA ALA A 16 3.76 -10.32 -4.16
C ALA A 16 3.77 -10.62 -5.66
N SER A 17 4.82 -11.32 -6.15
CA SER A 17 4.93 -11.77 -7.54
C SER A 17 3.76 -12.67 -7.94
N SER A 18 3.40 -13.64 -7.10
CA SER A 18 2.27 -14.55 -7.36
C SER A 18 0.95 -13.78 -7.47
N VAL A 19 0.66 -12.90 -6.51
CA VAL A 19 -0.55 -12.07 -6.53
C VAL A 19 -0.63 -11.24 -7.80
N PHE A 20 0.45 -10.54 -8.16
CA PHE A 20 0.44 -9.70 -9.35
C PHE A 20 0.37 -10.51 -10.65
N ALA A 21 1.01 -11.68 -10.71
CA ALA A 21 0.90 -12.56 -11.88
C ALA A 21 -0.54 -13.02 -12.15
N ASP A 22 -1.30 -13.31 -11.08
CA ASP A 22 -2.67 -13.80 -11.19
C ASP A 22 -3.67 -12.70 -11.63
N TYR A 23 -3.39 -11.44 -11.28
CA TYR A 23 -4.31 -10.30 -11.50
C TYR A 23 -3.85 -9.30 -12.56
N CYS A 24 -2.66 -9.46 -13.12
CA CYS A 24 -2.06 -8.45 -14.01
C CYS A 24 -1.50 -9.09 -15.30
N ASN A 25 -2.27 -9.95 -15.95
CA ASN A 25 -1.94 -10.38 -17.30
C ASN A 25 -2.27 -9.27 -18.31
N ASP A 26 -1.77 -9.41 -19.54
CA ASP A 26 -1.90 -8.40 -20.60
C ASP A 26 -3.35 -7.98 -20.86
N ASP A 27 -4.28 -8.94 -20.87
CA ASP A 27 -5.69 -8.66 -21.14
C ASP A 27 -6.36 -7.91 -19.96
N GLN A 28 -6.03 -8.29 -18.72
CA GLN A 28 -6.52 -7.62 -17.50
C GLN A 28 -6.00 -6.20 -17.43
N ILE A 29 -4.72 -5.97 -17.71
CA ILE A 29 -4.13 -4.63 -17.73
C ILE A 29 -4.78 -3.75 -18.80
N ARG A 30 -5.00 -4.25 -20.00
CA ARG A 30 -5.68 -3.50 -21.06
C ARG A 30 -7.11 -3.17 -20.68
N ALA A 31 -7.87 -4.14 -20.17
CA ALA A 31 -9.23 -3.92 -19.69
C ALA A 31 -9.30 -2.89 -18.57
N PHE A 32 -8.32 -2.89 -17.65
CA PHE A 32 -8.21 -1.87 -16.61
C PHE A 32 -8.00 -0.47 -17.21
N TRP A 33 -7.06 -0.30 -18.15
CA TRP A 33 -6.80 0.99 -18.80
C TRP A 33 -8.03 1.52 -19.54
N ASP A 34 -8.78 0.66 -20.19
CA ASP A 34 -10.01 1.02 -20.91
C ASP A 34 -11.16 1.37 -19.95
N SER A 35 -11.14 0.88 -18.72
CA SER A 35 -12.18 1.10 -17.71
C SER A 35 -12.21 2.53 -17.15
N GLY A 36 -11.10 3.26 -17.20
CA GLY A 36 -10.95 4.58 -16.58
C GLY A 36 -10.97 4.57 -15.04
N LYS A 37 -10.90 3.39 -14.41
CA LYS A 37 -10.86 3.26 -12.95
C LYS A 37 -9.52 3.74 -12.36
N SER A 38 -9.53 4.16 -11.10
CA SER A 38 -8.34 4.63 -10.40
C SER A 38 -7.41 3.49 -9.92
N HIS A 39 -7.97 2.30 -9.71
CA HIS A 39 -7.26 1.08 -9.33
C HIS A 39 -8.12 -0.14 -9.65
N ASP A 40 -7.51 -1.31 -9.70
CA ASP A 40 -8.21 -2.59 -9.85
C ASP A 40 -8.75 -3.07 -8.50
N GLU A 41 -10.06 -3.20 -8.38
CA GLU A 41 -10.73 -3.56 -7.13
C GLU A 41 -10.48 -5.02 -6.73
N ALA A 42 -10.38 -5.94 -7.71
CA ALA A 42 -10.15 -7.35 -7.44
C ALA A 42 -8.71 -7.56 -6.93
N LEU A 43 -7.75 -6.94 -7.60
CA LEU A 43 -6.36 -6.91 -7.14
C LEU A 43 -6.26 -6.25 -5.75
N TRP A 44 -6.94 -5.12 -5.54
CA TRP A 44 -6.90 -4.41 -4.26
C TRP A 44 -7.39 -5.27 -3.10
N LYS A 45 -8.49 -5.99 -3.31
CA LYS A 45 -9.03 -6.94 -2.34
C LYS A 45 -8.01 -8.06 -2.04
N GLN A 46 -7.39 -8.62 -3.07
CA GLN A 46 -6.39 -9.68 -2.90
C GLN A 46 -5.15 -9.18 -2.14
N LEU A 47 -4.70 -7.95 -2.38
CA LEU A 47 -3.61 -7.33 -1.62
C LEU A 47 -3.95 -7.16 -0.13
N ALA A 48 -5.23 -6.87 0.18
CA ALA A 48 -5.70 -6.81 1.56
C ALA A 48 -5.71 -8.20 2.21
N GLU A 49 -6.27 -9.21 1.54
CA GLU A 49 -6.39 -10.58 2.04
C GLU A 49 -5.02 -11.24 2.28
N THR A 50 -4.02 -10.90 1.48
CA THR A 50 -2.64 -11.38 1.65
C THR A 50 -1.81 -10.57 2.65
N GLY A 51 -2.38 -9.50 3.24
CA GLY A 51 -1.67 -8.63 4.18
C GLY A 51 -0.69 -7.64 3.54
N LEU A 52 -0.61 -7.62 2.21
CA LEU A 52 0.31 -6.72 1.48
C LEU A 52 -0.03 -5.24 1.67
N LEU A 53 -1.24 -4.88 2.13
CA LEU A 53 -1.60 -3.49 2.45
C LEU A 53 -1.07 -3.00 3.81
N GLY A 54 -0.64 -3.91 4.68
CA GLY A 54 -0.18 -3.60 6.03
C GLY A 54 1.29 -3.93 6.30
N LEU A 55 2.14 -4.11 5.29
CA LEU A 55 3.51 -4.58 5.46
C LEU A 55 4.31 -3.79 6.49
N ILE A 56 4.32 -2.46 6.38
CA ILE A 56 5.10 -1.58 7.26
C ILE A 56 4.28 -0.98 8.42
N VAL A 57 3.04 -1.41 8.59
CA VAL A 57 2.22 -1.04 9.75
C VAL A 57 2.61 -1.94 10.92
N PRO A 58 2.77 -1.40 12.15
CA PRO A 58 3.12 -2.21 13.32
C PRO A 58 2.13 -3.35 13.57
N GLU A 59 2.60 -4.49 14.07
CA GLU A 59 1.75 -5.65 14.43
C GLU A 59 0.67 -5.28 15.45
N ALA A 60 1.03 -4.47 16.44
CA ALA A 60 0.08 -3.94 17.43
C ALA A 60 -1.09 -3.16 16.83
N ASP A 61 -0.97 -2.76 15.58
CA ASP A 61 -1.93 -1.98 14.80
C ASP A 61 -2.56 -2.76 13.65
N GLY A 62 -2.40 -4.08 13.67
CA GLY A 62 -2.98 -4.99 12.70
C GLY A 62 -2.18 -5.15 11.40
N GLY A 63 -0.95 -4.63 11.32
CA GLY A 63 -0.03 -4.82 10.22
C GLY A 63 0.94 -5.98 10.41
N SER A 64 1.94 -6.08 9.54
CA SER A 64 2.97 -7.13 9.59
C SER A 64 4.25 -6.70 10.32
N GLY A 65 4.38 -5.42 10.68
CA GLY A 65 5.55 -4.91 11.40
C GLY A 65 6.87 -4.98 10.64
N LEU A 66 6.81 -5.18 9.32
CA LEU A 66 7.99 -5.33 8.47
C LEU A 66 8.63 -3.97 8.14
N GLY A 67 9.76 -3.99 7.45
CA GLY A 67 10.52 -2.80 7.14
C GLY A 67 10.28 -2.26 5.73
N ILE A 68 10.99 -1.20 5.42
CA ILE A 68 10.96 -0.57 4.10
C ILE A 68 11.55 -1.49 3.02
N THR A 69 12.47 -2.38 3.38
CA THR A 69 13.08 -3.34 2.45
C THR A 69 12.03 -4.30 1.90
N GLU A 70 11.19 -4.86 2.75
CA GLU A 70 10.11 -5.76 2.37
C GLU A 70 9.06 -5.04 1.51
N LEU A 71 8.73 -3.80 1.86
CA LEU A 71 7.88 -2.97 1.02
C LEU A 71 8.50 -2.74 -0.36
N MET A 72 9.80 -2.42 -0.45
CA MET A 72 10.48 -2.21 -1.72
C MET A 72 10.48 -3.45 -2.61
N LEU A 73 10.64 -4.63 -2.02
CA LEU A 73 10.56 -5.91 -2.75
C LEU A 73 9.15 -6.14 -3.33
N ALA A 74 8.11 -5.85 -2.56
CA ALA A 74 6.73 -5.92 -3.06
C ALA A 74 6.47 -4.89 -4.17
N LEU A 75 6.99 -3.66 -4.03
CA LEU A 75 6.85 -2.60 -5.05
C LEU A 75 7.65 -2.90 -6.32
N GLU A 76 8.79 -3.58 -6.23
CA GLU A 76 9.52 -4.07 -7.39
C GLU A 76 8.65 -5.02 -8.22
N GLN A 77 7.99 -5.97 -7.57
CA GLN A 77 7.06 -6.88 -8.24
C GLN A 77 5.86 -6.12 -8.82
N GLN A 78 5.31 -5.15 -8.08
CA GLN A 78 4.24 -4.28 -8.61
C GLN A 78 4.65 -3.59 -9.90
N GLY A 79 5.86 -3.04 -9.97
CA GLY A 79 6.41 -2.39 -11.16
C GLY A 79 6.61 -3.39 -12.31
N ARG A 80 7.11 -4.59 -12.02
CA ARG A 80 7.34 -5.65 -12.99
C ARG A 80 6.07 -6.09 -13.73
N TYR A 81 4.95 -6.15 -13.01
CA TYR A 81 3.64 -6.54 -13.55
C TYR A 81 2.77 -5.34 -13.97
N LEU A 82 3.26 -4.10 -13.87
CA LEU A 82 2.48 -2.87 -14.11
C LEU A 82 1.16 -2.82 -13.33
N ALA A 83 1.16 -3.38 -12.13
CA ALA A 83 -0.06 -3.63 -11.36
C ALA A 83 -0.76 -2.32 -10.94
N PRO A 84 -2.03 -2.12 -11.32
CA PRO A 84 -2.75 -0.87 -11.13
C PRO A 84 -3.33 -0.74 -9.72
N ALA A 85 -2.47 -0.63 -8.72
CA ALA A 85 -2.83 -0.46 -7.32
C ALA A 85 -2.01 0.65 -6.65
N PRO A 86 -2.60 1.51 -5.80
CA PRO A 86 -1.88 2.58 -5.11
C PRO A 86 -1.14 2.07 -3.85
N LEU A 87 -0.43 0.94 -3.94
CA LEU A 87 0.14 0.21 -2.81
C LEU A 87 1.09 1.07 -1.96
N TRP A 88 2.09 1.73 -2.58
CA TRP A 88 3.06 2.54 -1.84
C TRP A 88 2.41 3.74 -1.12
N ARG A 89 1.40 4.36 -1.75
CA ARG A 89 0.68 5.51 -1.17
C ARG A 89 -0.08 5.09 0.08
N GLN A 90 -0.77 3.97 0.00
CA GLN A 90 -1.52 3.37 1.11
C GLN A 90 -0.59 3.04 2.28
N GLN A 91 0.52 2.37 2.01
CA GLN A 91 1.50 1.98 3.02
C GLN A 91 2.08 3.19 3.77
N LEU A 92 2.51 4.22 3.03
CA LEU A 92 3.06 5.42 3.64
C LEU A 92 2.01 6.18 4.45
N ALA A 93 0.77 6.27 3.95
CA ALA A 93 -0.31 6.92 4.68
C ALA A 93 -0.65 6.17 5.96
N ALA A 94 -0.74 4.84 5.92
CA ALA A 94 -1.01 3.99 7.07
C ALA A 94 0.12 4.07 8.11
N ALA A 95 1.38 3.98 7.70
CA ALA A 95 2.52 4.10 8.59
C ALA A 95 2.63 5.49 9.24
N ALA A 96 2.38 6.55 8.47
CA ALA A 96 2.36 7.92 8.99
C ALA A 96 1.21 8.13 9.99
N LEU A 97 0.02 7.59 9.71
CA LEU A 97 -1.11 7.61 10.63
C LEU A 97 -0.80 6.88 11.93
N ALA A 98 -0.22 5.68 11.85
CA ALA A 98 0.17 4.89 13.01
C ALA A 98 1.17 5.63 13.90
N LYS A 99 2.12 6.35 13.30
CA LYS A 99 3.22 7.00 14.02
C LYS A 99 2.88 8.40 14.54
N PHE A 100 2.16 9.21 13.76
CA PHE A 100 2.04 10.65 14.00
C PHE A 100 0.64 11.12 14.34
N ALA A 101 -0.40 10.31 14.19
CA ALA A 101 -1.78 10.72 14.38
C ALA A 101 -2.57 9.75 15.29
N PRO A 102 -2.19 9.63 16.58
CA PRO A 102 -2.81 8.65 17.50
C PRO A 102 -4.32 8.83 17.66
N ALA A 103 -4.82 10.06 17.59
CA ALA A 103 -6.25 10.35 17.70
C ALA A 103 -7.08 9.83 16.51
N ALA A 104 -6.52 9.81 15.32
CA ALA A 104 -7.18 9.29 14.11
C ALA A 104 -6.90 7.81 13.85
N LYS A 105 -5.87 7.26 14.49
CA LYS A 105 -5.39 5.89 14.32
C LYS A 105 -6.50 4.86 14.51
N SER A 106 -7.20 4.90 15.64
CA SER A 106 -8.25 3.93 15.99
C SER A 106 -9.44 3.94 15.02
N ALA A 107 -9.71 5.07 14.36
CA ALA A 107 -10.83 5.20 13.44
C ALA A 107 -10.52 4.72 12.01
N TRP A 108 -9.25 4.73 11.62
CA TRP A 108 -8.87 4.59 10.22
C TRP A 108 -7.89 3.46 9.92
N LEU A 109 -6.96 3.15 10.84
CA LEU A 109 -5.85 2.26 10.52
C LEU A 109 -6.30 0.85 10.14
N GLU A 110 -7.25 0.29 10.89
CA GLU A 110 -7.85 -1.01 10.58
C GLU A 110 -8.46 -1.02 9.16
N LYS A 111 -9.18 0.06 8.79
CA LYS A 111 -9.79 0.18 7.46
C LYS A 111 -8.77 0.29 6.34
N LEU A 112 -7.63 0.93 6.60
CA LEU A 112 -6.54 1.06 5.64
C LEU A 112 -5.85 -0.28 5.41
N VAL A 113 -5.57 -1.03 6.48
CA VAL A 113 -4.95 -2.37 6.40
C VAL A 113 -5.89 -3.37 5.75
N ALA A 114 -7.19 -3.32 6.09
CA ALA A 114 -8.23 -4.16 5.48
C ALA A 114 -8.60 -3.76 4.04
N GLY A 115 -8.03 -2.68 3.50
CA GLY A 115 -8.33 -2.22 2.14
C GLY A 115 -9.72 -1.60 1.94
N THR A 116 -10.52 -1.44 3.01
CA THR A 116 -11.86 -0.85 2.94
C THR A 116 -11.85 0.68 2.85
N ALA A 117 -10.71 1.30 3.07
CA ALA A 117 -10.46 2.72 2.85
C ALA A 117 -9.16 2.92 2.08
N LEU A 118 -9.12 3.96 1.26
CA LEU A 118 -7.92 4.42 0.55
C LEU A 118 -7.43 5.71 1.19
N ALA A 119 -6.13 5.80 1.38
CA ALA A 119 -5.48 7.02 1.85
C ALA A 119 -4.24 7.35 1.01
N THR A 120 -3.92 8.62 0.96
CA THR A 120 -2.68 9.12 0.39
C THR A 120 -2.09 10.19 1.32
N LEU A 121 -0.78 10.34 1.27
CA LEU A 121 -0.05 11.38 1.98
C LEU A 121 0.26 12.51 1.00
N SER A 122 -0.18 13.75 1.32
CA SER A 122 0.29 14.94 0.60
C SER A 122 1.51 15.51 1.31
N LEU A 123 2.56 15.77 0.54
CA LEU A 123 3.80 16.40 1.00
C LEU A 123 3.85 17.89 0.67
N ASP A 124 2.75 18.47 0.21
CA ASP A 124 2.70 19.89 -0.22
C ASP A 124 3.10 20.85 0.90
N GLY A 125 2.78 20.50 2.16
CA GLY A 125 3.18 21.27 3.33
C GLY A 125 4.69 21.26 3.62
N LEU A 126 5.45 20.30 3.11
CA LEU A 126 6.89 20.18 3.32
C LEU A 126 7.67 21.32 2.65
N PHE A 127 7.13 21.86 1.58
CA PHE A 127 7.75 22.91 0.76
C PHE A 127 7.13 24.30 1.02
N ALA A 128 6.07 24.37 1.85
CA ALA A 128 5.49 25.63 2.25
C ALA A 128 6.32 26.25 3.39
N SER A 129 6.66 27.54 3.26
CA SER A 129 7.50 28.30 4.20
C SER A 129 6.90 28.48 5.63
N ARG A 130 5.84 27.77 5.97
CA ARG A 130 5.06 27.89 7.22
C ARG A 130 5.13 26.68 8.16
N GLY A 131 6.15 25.84 8.04
CA GLY A 131 6.28 24.65 8.88
C GLY A 131 5.54 23.43 8.33
N LEU A 132 5.87 22.27 8.91
CA LEU A 132 5.35 20.97 8.52
C LEU A 132 3.88 20.82 8.96
N ASP A 133 2.94 21.28 8.16
CA ASP A 133 1.55 20.87 8.29
C ASP A 133 1.36 19.58 7.49
N LEU A 134 1.41 18.44 8.19
CA LEU A 134 1.00 17.14 7.65
C LEU A 134 -0.52 17.13 7.49
N ALA A 135 -1.01 17.64 6.36
CA ALA A 135 -2.40 17.55 6.01
C ALA A 135 -2.73 16.15 5.51
N PHE A 136 -3.27 15.30 6.36
CA PHE A 136 -3.88 14.04 5.95
C PHE A 136 -5.19 14.34 5.23
N ARG A 137 -5.17 14.32 3.89
CA ARG A 137 -6.40 14.26 3.11
C ARG A 137 -6.79 12.80 2.93
N MET A 138 -7.70 12.33 3.76
CA MET A 138 -8.38 11.06 3.55
C MET A 138 -9.52 11.30 2.57
N ASN A 139 -9.33 10.89 1.32
CA ASN A 139 -10.41 10.86 0.35
C ASN A 139 -11.16 9.55 0.58
N GLN A 140 -12.36 9.62 1.16
CA GLN A 140 -13.31 8.53 1.08
C GLN A 140 -13.75 8.43 -0.39
N LEU A 141 -13.15 7.55 -1.17
CA LEU A 141 -13.81 6.99 -2.32
C LEU A 141 -14.88 6.04 -1.78
N VAL A 142 -16.07 6.56 -1.55
CA VAL A 142 -17.25 5.74 -1.36
C VAL A 142 -17.50 5.10 -2.72
N VAL A 143 -17.06 3.87 -2.89
CA VAL A 143 -17.54 3.02 -3.98
C VAL A 143 -18.98 2.69 -3.64
N ARG A 144 -19.93 3.29 -4.38
CA ARG A 144 -21.35 2.89 -4.38
C ARG A 144 -21.53 1.71 -5.31
#